data_5fc0168a6a010b6955da400d63a3fa02
#
_entry.id   5fc0168a6a010b6955da400d63a3fa02
#
_cell.length_a   1.000
_cell.length_b   1.000
_cell.length_c   1.000
_cell.angle_alpha   90.00
_cell.angle_beta   90.00
_cell.angle_gamma   90.00
#
_symmetry.space_group_name_H-M   'P 1'
#
loop_
_entity.id
_entity.type
_entity.pdbx_description
1 polymer ?
#
loop_
_entity_poly.entity_id
_entity_poly.type
_entity_poly.pdbx_seq_one_letter_code
_entity_poly.pdbx_strand_id
1 'polypeptide(L)' 'METYSIVRMRFEGNNTVVKRGLSLEDAQAHCRREDTHGDLWFDGYESE' A
#
# COMPACT_ATOMS: atom_id res chain seq x y z
N MET A 1 -17.71 6.90 -5.67
CA MET A 1 -16.73 5.85 -5.98
C MET A 1 -15.80 5.68 -4.80
N GLU A 2 -15.47 4.44 -4.51
CA GLU A 2 -14.52 4.17 -3.45
C GLU A 2 -13.10 4.42 -3.92
N THR A 3 -12.30 4.94 -3.02
CA THR A 3 -10.88 5.12 -3.26
C THR A 3 -10.10 4.31 -2.26
N TYR A 4 -8.86 4.05 -2.58
CA TYR A 4 -7.99 3.22 -1.76
C TYR A 4 -6.67 3.93 -1.51
N SER A 5 -6.05 3.60 -0.40
CA SER A 5 -4.74 4.14 -0.07
C SER A 5 -3.74 2.99 0.07
N ILE A 6 -2.49 3.31 -0.22
CA ILE A 6 -1.39 2.37 -0.04
C ILE A 6 -0.72 2.67 1.28
N VAL A 7 -0.63 1.66 2.13
CA VAL A 7 -0.01 1.79 3.44
C VAL A 7 1.22 0.90 3.49
N ARG A 8 2.35 1.49 3.78
CA ARG A 8 3.59 0.75 3.98
C ARG A 8 3.64 0.30 5.44
N MET A 9 3.58 -1.00 5.63
CA MET A 9 3.60 -1.60 6.96
C MET A 9 5.02 -2.06 7.27
N ARG A 10 5.51 -1.66 8.44
CA ARG A 10 6.86 -2.00 8.88
C ARG A 10 6.79 -2.79 10.17
N PHE A 11 7.67 -3.77 10.29
CA PHE A 11 7.70 -4.60 11.49
C PHE A 11 8.23 -3.86 12.71
N GLU A 12 9.12 -2.91 12.51
CA GLU A 12 9.75 -2.19 13.63
C GLU A 12 9.42 -0.71 13.66
N GLY A 13 8.45 -0.26 12.89
CA GLY A 13 8.14 1.15 12.84
C GLY A 13 6.68 1.40 12.69
N ASN A 14 6.34 2.66 12.55
CA ASN A 14 4.97 3.07 12.32
C ASN A 14 4.60 2.86 10.86
N ASN A 15 3.34 2.51 10.64
CA ASN A 15 2.82 2.41 9.29
C ASN A 15 2.76 3.79 8.65
N THR A 16 3.04 3.87 7.37
CA THR A 16 3.08 5.12 6.64
C THR A 16 2.19 5.04 5.41
N VAL A 17 1.35 6.03 5.21
CA VAL A 17 0.54 6.12 4.00
C VAL A 17 1.41 6.66 2.88
N VAL A 18 1.56 5.87 1.82
CA VAL A 18 2.44 6.19 0.69
C VAL A 18 1.68 6.88 -0.43
N LYS A 19 0.46 6.44 -0.69
CA LYS A 19 -0.40 7.01 -1.74
C LYS A 19 -1.85 7.01 -1.29
N ARG A 20 -2.63 7.90 -1.87
CA ARG A 20 -4.07 8.01 -1.61
C ARG A 20 -4.83 8.26 -2.90
N GLY A 21 -6.14 8.10 -2.83
CA GLY A 21 -7.01 8.42 -3.96
C GLY A 21 -6.87 7.51 -5.15
N LEU A 22 -6.52 6.25 -4.92
CA LEU A 22 -6.34 5.27 -5.97
C LEU A 22 -7.61 4.46 -6.19
N SER A 23 -7.82 4.03 -7.42
CA SER A 23 -8.87 3.06 -7.71
C SER A 23 -8.42 1.69 -7.19
N LEU A 24 -9.36 0.76 -7.06
CA LEU A 24 -9.02 -0.59 -6.63
C LEU A 24 -7.99 -1.23 -7.56
N GLU A 25 -8.16 -1.04 -8.86
CA GLU A 25 -7.21 -1.59 -9.83
C GLU A 25 -5.81 -1.02 -9.66
N ASP A 26 -5.72 0.28 -9.45
CA ASP A 26 -4.42 0.92 -9.26
C ASP A 26 -3.77 0.46 -7.95
N ALA A 27 -4.56 0.34 -6.90
CA ALA A 27 -4.04 -0.13 -5.61
C ALA A 27 -3.54 -1.56 -5.72
N GLN A 28 -4.29 -2.44 -6.37
CA GLN A 28 -3.89 -3.82 -6.56
C GLN A 28 -2.63 -3.92 -7.43
N ALA A 29 -2.58 -3.13 -8.49
CA ALA A 29 -1.42 -3.12 -9.38
C ALA A 29 -0.16 -2.70 -8.62
N HIS A 30 -0.28 -1.69 -7.77
CA HIS A 30 0.85 -1.26 -6.94
C HIS A 30 1.33 -2.39 -6.04
N CYS A 31 0.41 -3.08 -5.38
CA CYS A 31 0.76 -4.12 -4.42
C CYS A 31 1.28 -5.41 -5.07
N ARG A 32 1.08 -5.58 -6.38
CA ARG A 32 1.59 -6.73 -7.11
C ARG A 32 3.01 -6.55 -7.63
N ARG A 33 3.54 -5.34 -7.53
CA ARG A 33 4.90 -5.07 -8.02
C ARG A 33 5.91 -5.73 -7.10
N GLU A 34 6.99 -6.20 -7.70
CA GLU A 34 8.03 -6.89 -6.94
C GLU A 34 8.76 -5.98 -5.96
N ASP A 35 8.73 -4.68 -6.19
CA ASP A 35 9.43 -3.71 -5.36
C ASP A 35 8.57 -3.09 -4.27
N THR A 36 7.43 -3.71 -3.94
CA THR A 36 6.55 -3.19 -2.89
C THR A 36 6.69 -3.94 -1.58
N HIS A 37 7.75 -4.67 -1.41
CA HIS A 37 8.04 -5.31 -0.14
C HIS A 37 9.56 -5.46 0.03
N GLY A 38 9.97 -5.52 1.27
CA GLY A 38 11.36 -5.72 1.62
C GLY A 38 11.45 -6.71 2.78
N ASP A 39 12.63 -6.81 3.37
CA ASP A 39 12.86 -7.76 4.46
C ASP A 39 12.02 -7.45 5.70
N LEU A 40 11.79 -6.17 5.97
CA LEU A 40 11.11 -5.74 7.20
C LEU A 40 9.92 -4.82 6.92
N TRP A 41 9.37 -4.85 5.71
CA TRP A 41 8.22 -4.02 5.36
C TRP A 41 7.51 -4.58 4.13
N PHE A 42 6.25 -4.19 3.98
CA PHE A 42 5.51 -4.49 2.76
C PHE A 42 4.41 -3.45 2.57
N ASP A 43 3.98 -3.28 1.34
CA ASP A 43 2.90 -2.35 1.02
C ASP A 43 1.57 -3.10 0.91
N GLY A 44 0.58 -2.59 1.61
CA GLY A 44 -0.79 -3.08 1.52
C GLY A 44 -1.71 -1.96 1.08
N TYR A 45 -2.94 -2.29 0.73
CA TYR A 45 -3.93 -1.27 0.39
C TYR A 45 -5.16 -1.44 1.28
N GLU A 46 -5.86 -0.32 1.48
CA GLU A 46 -7.10 -0.32 2.27
C GLU A 46 -8.06 0.70 1.69
N SER A 47 -9.35 0.48 1.92
CA SER A 47 -10.35 1.44 1.47
C SER A 47 -10.30 2.69 2.35
N GLU A 48 -10.48 3.81 1.72
CA GLU A 48 -10.51 5.10 2.43
C GLU A 48 -11.88 5.41 2.99
#